data_66a5e298253423cac62ba1662464aad0
#
_entry.id   66a5e298253423cac62ba1662464aad0
#
_cell.length_a   1.000
_cell.length_b   1.000
_cell.length_c   1.000
_cell.angle_alpha   90.00
_cell.angle_beta   90.00
_cell.angle_gamma   90.00
#
_symmetry.space_group_name_H-M   'P 1'
#
loop_
_entity.id
_entity.type
_entity.pdbx_description
1 polymer ?
#
loop_
_entity_poly.entity_id
_entity_poly.type
_entity_poly.pdbx_seq_one_letter_code
_entity_poly.pdbx_strand_id
1 'polypeptide(L)'
;MAPSRAILLIGKITHARKEWEALASLAELKEYPTGSPPDFLTTLQSPAYSTLLAIARSNDSTSLTGPFDAALIAALPPSVRYITHNGAGYDNIDVAACTARGIQVSSTPIAVDGATADTAMFLMLGALRRVERAMGSLRRGEWRGKGYGLGHDPKDKVLGILGMGGIGQAVAQRARAFGMSIQYHNRNRLPEGKEEGARYVSFEELMRTSDVLSLNLALNASTRHIISTPQFDMMKDGVVVVNTARGPIIDEAALVAALESGRVFSAGLDVFEDEPRIHPGLLGNPDVVLLPHLGTATWETQRAMEVLVLENLRSAFEGGGLVTRVPEQREMEGGSRAML
;
A
#
# COMPACT_ATOMS: atom_id res chain seq x y z
N MET A 1 -10.04 -37.57 -17.75
CA MET A 1 -9.16 -36.70 -16.98
C MET A 1 -9.78 -35.31 -17.03
N ALA A 2 -10.08 -34.69 -15.90
CA ALA A 2 -10.46 -33.29 -15.88
C ALA A 2 -9.30 -32.48 -16.50
N PRO A 3 -9.56 -31.42 -17.30
CA PRO A 3 -8.48 -30.59 -17.81
C PRO A 3 -7.66 -30.07 -16.63
N SER A 4 -6.35 -30.25 -16.68
CA SER A 4 -5.46 -29.83 -15.61
C SER A 4 -5.55 -28.29 -15.51
N ARG A 5 -6.21 -27.81 -14.47
CA ARG A 5 -6.25 -26.36 -14.16
C ARG A 5 -4.85 -25.95 -13.68
N ALA A 6 -4.35 -24.82 -14.16
CA ALA A 6 -3.03 -24.35 -13.77
C ALA A 6 -3.10 -23.05 -12.95
N ILE A 7 -2.14 -22.89 -12.04
CA ILE A 7 -1.85 -21.64 -11.30
C ILE A 7 -0.47 -21.15 -11.73
N LEU A 8 -0.36 -19.86 -12.08
CA LEU A 8 0.90 -19.22 -12.38
C LEU A 8 1.32 -18.30 -11.22
N LEU A 9 2.48 -18.57 -10.65
CA LEU A 9 3.16 -17.65 -9.74
C LEU A 9 4.09 -16.74 -10.55
N ILE A 10 3.88 -15.43 -10.48
CA ILE A 10 4.78 -14.43 -11.07
C ILE A 10 5.64 -13.85 -9.94
N GLY A 11 6.95 -14.00 -10.06
CA GLY A 11 7.90 -13.68 -9.01
C GLY A 11 8.17 -14.87 -8.10
N LYS A 12 8.16 -14.66 -6.79
CA LYS A 12 8.56 -15.69 -5.79
C LYS A 12 7.62 -15.73 -4.61
N ILE A 13 7.46 -16.91 -4.04
CA ILE A 13 6.96 -17.16 -2.67
C ILE A 13 8.18 -17.57 -1.83
N THR A 14 8.47 -16.83 -0.80
CA THR A 14 9.70 -16.99 0.02
C THR A 14 9.39 -17.56 1.39
N HIS A 15 8.31 -17.11 2.03
CA HIS A 15 8.00 -17.40 3.41
C HIS A 15 6.92 -18.49 3.59
N ALA A 16 6.14 -18.77 2.53
CA ALA A 16 5.05 -19.76 2.52
C ALA A 16 5.23 -20.81 1.40
N ARG A 17 6.46 -21.26 1.16
CA ARG A 17 6.79 -22.18 0.07
C ARG A 17 6.08 -23.54 0.21
N LYS A 18 5.94 -24.06 1.43
CA LYS A 18 5.23 -25.32 1.71
C LYS A 18 3.75 -25.22 1.35
N GLU A 19 3.13 -24.10 1.70
CA GLU A 19 1.72 -23.81 1.40
C GLU A 19 1.51 -23.66 -0.12
N TRP A 20 2.46 -23.04 -0.83
CA TRP A 20 2.47 -23.01 -2.30
C TRP A 20 2.51 -24.41 -2.90
N GLU A 21 3.48 -25.22 -2.49
CA GLU A 21 3.64 -26.59 -3.00
C GLU A 21 2.42 -27.48 -2.69
N ALA A 22 1.74 -27.25 -1.59
CA ALA A 22 0.51 -27.98 -1.24
C ALA A 22 -0.66 -27.72 -2.21
N LEU A 23 -0.64 -26.62 -3.00
CA LEU A 23 -1.63 -26.35 -4.04
C LEU A 23 -1.47 -27.30 -5.25
N ALA A 24 -0.37 -28.04 -5.36
CA ALA A 24 -0.19 -29.07 -6.40
C ALA A 24 -1.26 -30.16 -6.36
N SER A 25 -1.92 -30.36 -5.21
CA SER A 25 -3.08 -31.25 -5.07
C SER A 25 -4.33 -30.76 -5.80
N LEU A 26 -4.40 -29.44 -6.13
CA LEU A 26 -5.57 -28.80 -6.73
C LEU A 26 -5.34 -28.40 -8.18
N ALA A 27 -4.08 -28.10 -8.58
CA ALA A 27 -3.74 -27.58 -9.88
C ALA A 27 -2.28 -27.87 -10.28
N GLU A 28 -1.99 -27.72 -11.57
CA GLU A 28 -0.62 -27.67 -12.07
C GLU A 28 0.00 -26.33 -11.64
N LEU A 29 1.15 -26.37 -10.96
CA LEU A 29 1.86 -25.18 -10.53
C LEU A 29 2.89 -24.76 -11.58
N LYS A 30 2.82 -23.52 -12.03
CA LYS A 30 3.77 -22.89 -12.94
C LYS A 30 4.40 -21.69 -12.27
N GLU A 31 5.66 -21.40 -12.59
CA GLU A 31 6.39 -20.27 -12.04
C GLU A 31 7.02 -19.44 -13.16
N TYR A 32 6.95 -18.11 -13.01
CA TYR A 32 7.62 -17.13 -13.86
C TYR A 32 8.49 -16.22 -12.97
N PRO A 33 9.68 -16.70 -12.59
CA PRO A 33 10.51 -16.01 -11.59
C PRO A 33 11.37 -14.89 -12.15
N THR A 34 11.61 -14.86 -13.48
CA THR A 34 12.47 -13.89 -14.17
C THR A 34 11.97 -13.67 -15.59
N GLY A 35 12.25 -12.51 -16.16
CA GLY A 35 11.87 -12.14 -17.52
C GLY A 35 11.65 -10.64 -17.67
N SER A 36 11.04 -10.26 -18.77
CA SER A 36 10.63 -8.89 -19.09
C SER A 36 9.17 -8.86 -19.55
N PRO A 37 8.51 -7.68 -19.58
CA PRO A 37 7.13 -7.59 -20.05
C PRO A 37 6.89 -8.19 -21.46
N PRO A 38 7.76 -7.97 -22.49
CA PRO A 38 7.62 -8.64 -23.77
C PRO A 38 7.75 -10.17 -23.71
N ASP A 39 8.69 -10.68 -22.88
CA ASP A 39 8.89 -12.13 -22.70
C ASP A 39 7.67 -12.76 -22.03
N PHE A 40 7.07 -12.05 -21.05
CA PHE A 40 5.86 -12.52 -20.37
C PHE A 40 4.69 -12.68 -21.35
N LEU A 41 4.44 -11.67 -22.18
CA LEU A 41 3.40 -11.75 -23.21
C LEU A 41 3.60 -12.91 -24.17
N THR A 42 4.85 -13.12 -24.62
CA THR A 42 5.21 -14.25 -25.49
C THR A 42 4.97 -15.58 -24.77
N THR A 43 5.34 -15.67 -23.50
CA THR A 43 5.15 -16.86 -22.66
C THR A 43 3.66 -17.24 -22.55
N LEU A 44 2.78 -16.26 -22.32
CA LEU A 44 1.33 -16.48 -22.19
C LEU A 44 0.68 -17.03 -23.47
N GLN A 45 1.27 -16.79 -24.63
CA GLN A 45 0.77 -17.32 -25.92
C GLN A 45 1.09 -18.82 -26.13
N SER A 46 1.96 -19.39 -25.29
CA SER A 46 2.30 -20.82 -25.38
C SER A 46 1.09 -21.69 -25.01
N PRO A 47 0.85 -22.80 -25.76
CA PRO A 47 -0.19 -23.78 -25.41
C PRO A 47 -0.13 -24.31 -23.99
N ALA A 48 1.05 -24.27 -23.36
CA ALA A 48 1.26 -24.66 -21.96
C ALA A 48 0.48 -23.82 -20.96
N TYR A 49 0.01 -22.61 -21.34
CA TYR A 49 -0.78 -21.71 -20.48
C TYR A 49 -2.27 -21.68 -20.85
N SER A 50 -2.72 -22.50 -21.80
CA SER A 50 -4.13 -22.56 -22.24
C SER A 50 -5.10 -22.98 -21.13
N THR A 51 -4.62 -23.69 -20.09
CA THR A 51 -5.40 -24.16 -18.94
C THR A 51 -5.20 -23.29 -17.68
N LEU A 52 -4.55 -22.13 -17.84
CA LEU A 52 -4.27 -21.22 -16.74
C LEU A 52 -5.57 -20.63 -16.18
N LEU A 53 -5.89 -20.95 -14.92
CA LEU A 53 -7.09 -20.49 -14.24
C LEU A 53 -6.83 -19.32 -13.30
N ALA A 54 -5.66 -19.29 -12.65
CA ALA A 54 -5.32 -18.27 -11.66
C ALA A 54 -3.87 -17.80 -11.79
N ILE A 55 -3.67 -16.54 -11.39
CA ILE A 55 -2.35 -15.88 -11.34
C ILE A 55 -2.15 -15.37 -9.92
N ALA A 56 -1.03 -15.74 -9.29
CA ALA A 56 -0.51 -15.11 -8.07
C ALA A 56 0.61 -14.15 -8.45
N ARG A 57 0.53 -12.90 -7.94
CA ARG A 57 1.51 -11.85 -8.22
C ARG A 57 1.76 -10.94 -7.02
N SER A 58 2.85 -10.17 -7.05
CA SER A 58 3.20 -9.13 -6.08
C SER A 58 3.43 -7.77 -6.76
N ASN A 59 3.62 -6.71 -6.01
CA ASN A 59 4.04 -5.40 -6.55
C ASN A 59 5.38 -5.53 -7.30
N ASP A 60 6.36 -6.24 -6.73
CA ASP A 60 7.69 -6.43 -7.32
C ASP A 60 7.62 -7.13 -8.68
N SER A 61 6.61 -7.99 -8.88
CA SER A 61 6.41 -8.69 -10.15
C SER A 61 6.05 -7.76 -11.31
N THR A 62 5.70 -6.49 -11.03
CA THR A 62 5.47 -5.46 -12.06
C THR A 62 6.71 -5.24 -12.93
N SER A 63 7.91 -5.42 -12.40
CA SER A 63 9.15 -5.37 -13.16
C SER A 63 9.24 -6.46 -14.24
N LEU A 64 8.56 -7.60 -14.04
CA LEU A 64 8.55 -8.75 -14.95
C LEU A 64 7.44 -8.67 -16.00
N THR A 65 6.31 -8.04 -15.66
CA THR A 65 5.09 -8.10 -16.51
C THR A 65 4.62 -6.72 -16.99
N GLY A 66 5.13 -5.64 -16.42
CA GLY A 66 4.45 -4.36 -16.44
C GLY A 66 3.24 -4.33 -15.49
N PRO A 67 2.51 -3.21 -15.42
CA PRO A 67 1.24 -3.14 -14.71
C PRO A 67 0.21 -4.06 -15.39
N PHE A 68 -0.72 -4.57 -14.60
CA PHE A 68 -1.86 -5.34 -15.11
C PHE A 68 -2.93 -4.37 -15.65
N ASP A 69 -2.57 -3.62 -16.68
CA ASP A 69 -3.44 -2.69 -17.38
C ASP A 69 -4.45 -3.41 -18.30
N ALA A 70 -5.34 -2.65 -18.92
CA ALA A 70 -6.35 -3.19 -19.83
C ALA A 70 -5.75 -4.00 -21.00
N ALA A 71 -4.57 -3.60 -21.51
CA ALA A 71 -3.91 -4.29 -22.61
C ALA A 71 -3.36 -5.65 -22.17
N LEU A 72 -2.66 -5.74 -21.05
CA LEU A 72 -2.19 -7.00 -20.50
C LEU A 72 -3.35 -7.90 -20.11
N ILE A 73 -4.39 -7.37 -19.46
CA ILE A 73 -5.58 -8.15 -19.09
C ILE A 73 -6.27 -8.70 -20.33
N ALA A 74 -6.37 -7.95 -21.42
CA ALA A 74 -6.92 -8.45 -22.68
C ALA A 74 -6.08 -9.59 -23.29
N ALA A 75 -4.77 -9.59 -23.09
CA ALA A 75 -3.85 -10.60 -23.61
C ALA A 75 -3.77 -11.88 -22.75
N LEU A 76 -4.31 -11.89 -21.52
CA LEU A 76 -4.35 -13.09 -20.70
C LEU A 76 -5.14 -14.23 -21.37
N PRO A 77 -4.78 -15.50 -21.15
CA PRO A 77 -5.57 -16.64 -21.63
C PRO A 77 -7.05 -16.52 -21.22
N PRO A 78 -7.98 -16.93 -22.10
CA PRO A 78 -9.43 -16.79 -21.83
C PRO A 78 -9.90 -17.66 -20.66
N SER A 79 -9.10 -18.63 -20.24
CA SER A 79 -9.35 -19.48 -19.06
C SER A 79 -9.11 -18.80 -17.72
N VAL A 80 -8.37 -17.67 -17.67
CA VAL A 80 -8.05 -16.97 -16.42
C VAL A 80 -9.32 -16.41 -15.78
N ARG A 81 -9.50 -16.70 -14.48
CA ARG A 81 -10.63 -16.27 -13.65
C ARG A 81 -10.22 -15.57 -12.37
N TYR A 82 -8.99 -15.77 -11.92
CA TYR A 82 -8.54 -15.24 -10.63
C TYR A 82 -7.16 -14.60 -10.75
N ILE A 83 -7.01 -13.44 -10.12
CA ILE A 83 -5.73 -12.77 -9.89
C ILE A 83 -5.63 -12.53 -8.38
N THR A 84 -4.66 -13.16 -7.73
CA THR A 84 -4.39 -12.95 -6.30
C THR A 84 -3.13 -12.08 -6.15
N HIS A 85 -3.30 -10.93 -5.52
CA HIS A 85 -2.26 -9.93 -5.41
C HIS A 85 -1.67 -9.88 -3.99
N ASN A 86 -0.37 -10.08 -3.88
CA ASN A 86 0.40 -9.91 -2.66
C ASN A 86 0.72 -8.41 -2.44
N GLY A 87 -0.21 -7.70 -1.84
CA GLY A 87 -0.16 -6.27 -1.56
C GLY A 87 -1.54 -5.78 -1.13
N ALA A 88 -1.61 -4.83 -0.19
CA ALA A 88 -2.87 -4.20 0.19
C ALA A 88 -3.36 -3.21 -0.87
N GLY A 89 -2.44 -2.43 -1.44
CA GLY A 89 -2.72 -1.55 -2.57
C GLY A 89 -2.52 -2.29 -3.90
N TYR A 90 -3.48 -2.16 -4.81
CA TYR A 90 -3.55 -2.83 -6.12
C TYR A 90 -3.76 -1.85 -7.27
N ASP A 91 -3.29 -0.64 -7.11
CA ASP A 91 -3.34 0.46 -8.09
C ASP A 91 -2.64 0.14 -9.42
N ASN A 92 -1.80 -0.88 -9.45
CA ASN A 92 -1.16 -1.43 -10.64
C ASN A 92 -1.96 -2.56 -11.33
N ILE A 93 -3.24 -2.74 -10.96
CA ILE A 93 -4.18 -3.69 -11.59
C ILE A 93 -5.43 -2.93 -12.02
N ASP A 94 -5.76 -2.98 -13.31
CA ASP A 94 -7.04 -2.45 -13.84
C ASP A 94 -8.18 -3.41 -13.46
N VAL A 95 -8.78 -3.14 -12.29
CA VAL A 95 -9.90 -3.94 -11.76
C VAL A 95 -11.13 -3.86 -12.66
N ALA A 96 -11.36 -2.73 -13.36
CA ALA A 96 -12.48 -2.58 -14.27
C ALA A 96 -12.33 -3.50 -15.50
N ALA A 97 -11.14 -3.55 -16.09
CA ALA A 97 -10.82 -4.47 -17.17
C ALA A 97 -10.91 -5.94 -16.72
N CYS A 98 -10.44 -6.26 -15.51
CA CYS A 98 -10.61 -7.59 -14.92
C CYS A 98 -12.10 -7.96 -14.82
N THR A 99 -12.92 -7.06 -14.27
CA THR A 99 -14.36 -7.26 -14.10
C THR A 99 -15.08 -7.49 -15.44
N ALA A 100 -14.76 -6.69 -16.46
CA ALA A 100 -15.31 -6.84 -17.80
C ALA A 100 -15.00 -8.22 -18.43
N ARG A 101 -13.89 -8.86 -18.03
CA ARG A 101 -13.49 -10.22 -18.44
C ARG A 101 -13.95 -11.33 -17.50
N GLY A 102 -14.69 -11.01 -16.45
CA GLY A 102 -15.10 -11.98 -15.42
C GLY A 102 -13.92 -12.51 -14.58
N ILE A 103 -12.84 -11.74 -14.48
CA ILE A 103 -11.69 -12.07 -13.65
C ILE A 103 -11.86 -11.41 -12.28
N GLN A 104 -11.83 -12.21 -11.23
CA GLN A 104 -11.87 -11.74 -9.85
C GLN A 104 -10.45 -11.41 -9.36
N VAL A 105 -10.32 -10.34 -8.58
CA VAL A 105 -9.07 -9.87 -8.00
C VAL A 105 -9.14 -9.90 -6.48
N SER A 106 -8.10 -10.40 -5.82
CA SER A 106 -7.91 -10.25 -4.38
C SER A 106 -6.65 -9.45 -4.05
N SER A 107 -6.65 -8.84 -2.87
CA SER A 107 -5.49 -8.18 -2.26
C SER A 107 -5.22 -8.77 -0.88
N THR A 108 -4.20 -8.27 -0.16
CA THR A 108 -3.86 -8.75 1.19
C THR A 108 -4.13 -7.68 2.27
N PRO A 109 -5.39 -7.27 2.49
CA PRO A 109 -5.76 -6.38 3.59
C PRO A 109 -5.54 -7.10 4.93
N ILE A 110 -5.60 -6.36 6.03
CA ILE A 110 -5.49 -6.86 7.41
C ILE A 110 -4.08 -7.35 7.75
N ALA A 111 -3.50 -8.23 6.93
CA ALA A 111 -2.15 -8.77 7.16
C ALA A 111 -1.07 -7.68 7.26
N VAL A 112 -1.26 -6.55 6.59
CA VAL A 112 -0.30 -5.44 6.52
C VAL A 112 -0.53 -4.36 7.59
N ASP A 113 -1.71 -4.33 8.23
CA ASP A 113 -2.18 -3.17 9.00
C ASP A 113 -1.26 -2.86 10.19
N GLY A 114 -0.86 -3.88 10.92
CA GLY A 114 0.01 -3.74 12.10
C GLY A 114 1.40 -3.19 11.74
N ALA A 115 2.13 -3.87 10.87
CA ALA A 115 3.49 -3.49 10.52
C ALA A 115 3.56 -2.13 9.82
N THR A 116 2.61 -1.84 8.92
CA THR A 116 2.57 -0.53 8.26
C THR A 116 2.27 0.59 9.26
N ALA A 117 1.39 0.33 10.25
CA ALA A 117 1.12 1.30 11.32
C ALA A 117 2.35 1.50 12.22
N ASP A 118 3.14 0.46 12.51
CA ASP A 118 4.40 0.57 13.26
C ASP A 118 5.41 1.44 12.50
N THR A 119 5.51 1.25 11.18
CA THR A 119 6.35 2.08 10.30
C THR A 119 5.87 3.53 10.28
N ALA A 120 4.56 3.78 10.19
CA ALA A 120 4.01 5.13 10.27
C ALA A 120 4.33 5.82 11.61
N MET A 121 4.25 5.09 12.72
CA MET A 121 4.62 5.62 14.04
C MET A 121 6.12 5.91 14.14
N PHE A 122 6.98 5.04 13.63
CA PHE A 122 8.42 5.29 13.56
C PHE A 122 8.73 6.57 12.78
N LEU A 123 8.15 6.73 11.59
CA LEU A 123 8.31 7.90 10.74
C LEU A 123 7.78 9.17 11.43
N MET A 124 6.62 9.09 12.06
CA MET A 124 6.02 10.21 12.80
C MET A 124 6.92 10.68 13.94
N LEU A 125 7.37 9.76 14.79
CA LEU A 125 8.25 10.09 15.91
C LEU A 125 9.60 10.59 15.41
N GLY A 126 10.13 9.97 14.36
CA GLY A 126 11.37 10.39 13.70
C GLY A 126 11.29 11.81 13.15
N ALA A 127 10.20 12.14 12.47
CA ALA A 127 9.95 13.46 11.91
C ALA A 127 9.73 14.52 13.02
N LEU A 128 8.86 14.24 14.01
CA LEU A 128 8.66 15.13 15.14
C LEU A 128 9.97 15.49 15.88
N ARG A 129 10.89 14.54 15.97
CA ARG A 129 12.19 14.70 16.67
C ARG A 129 13.34 15.10 15.74
N ARG A 130 13.12 15.26 14.44
CA ARG A 130 14.17 15.54 13.44
C ARG A 130 15.37 14.60 13.55
N VAL A 131 15.08 13.30 13.72
CA VAL A 131 16.14 12.32 14.03
C VAL A 131 17.18 12.22 12.93
N GLU A 132 16.82 12.45 11.66
CA GLU A 132 17.75 12.37 10.53
C GLU A 132 18.89 13.40 10.65
N ARG A 133 18.60 14.63 11.10
CA ARG A 133 19.64 15.63 11.41
C ARG A 133 20.63 15.11 12.45
N ALA A 134 20.12 14.54 13.54
CA ALA A 134 20.94 14.02 14.63
C ALA A 134 21.75 12.80 14.18
N MET A 135 21.12 11.86 13.49
CA MET A 135 21.80 10.66 12.98
C MET A 135 22.86 10.99 11.94
N GLY A 136 22.56 11.90 11.02
CA GLY A 136 23.52 12.37 10.01
C GLY A 136 24.74 13.04 10.65
N SER A 137 24.54 13.94 11.63
CA SER A 137 25.62 14.59 12.37
C SER A 137 26.48 13.58 13.13
N LEU A 138 25.84 12.63 13.83
CA LEU A 138 26.56 11.61 14.59
C LEU A 138 27.42 10.72 13.69
N ARG A 139 26.90 10.31 12.51
CA ARG A 139 27.66 9.50 11.53
C ARG A 139 28.85 10.24 10.94
N ARG A 140 28.83 11.58 10.90
CA ARG A 140 29.97 12.42 10.54
C ARG A 140 30.93 12.71 11.70
N GLY A 141 30.70 12.16 12.91
CA GLY A 141 31.48 12.40 14.10
C GLY A 141 31.23 13.74 14.81
N GLU A 142 30.14 14.41 14.48
CA GLU A 142 29.80 15.74 14.97
C GLU A 142 28.82 15.69 16.16
N TRP A 143 28.84 14.76 17.03
CA TRP A 143 27.92 14.63 18.18
C TRP A 143 26.48 15.16 17.88
N ARG A 144 26.16 16.43 18.17
CA ARG A 144 24.88 17.06 17.85
C ARG A 144 24.88 17.84 16.54
N GLY A 145 26.05 18.25 16.04
CA GLY A 145 26.20 19.07 14.85
C GLY A 145 25.71 20.52 15.02
N LYS A 146 25.97 21.35 14.01
CA LYS A 146 25.41 22.70 13.90
C LYS A 146 23.97 22.64 13.39
N GLY A 147 23.07 23.42 14.01
CA GLY A 147 21.66 23.51 13.55
C GLY A 147 20.79 22.31 13.96
N TYR A 148 21.18 21.56 15.00
CA TYR A 148 20.38 20.44 15.52
C TYR A 148 18.93 20.84 15.79
N GLY A 149 18.69 21.98 16.45
CA GLY A 149 17.36 22.47 16.79
C GLY A 149 16.59 21.57 17.75
N LEU A 150 15.44 22.04 18.22
CA LEU A 150 14.52 21.24 19.02
C LEU A 150 13.45 20.62 18.14
N GLY A 151 13.02 19.42 18.50
CA GLY A 151 11.84 18.78 17.95
C GLY A 151 10.60 18.99 18.81
N HIS A 152 9.58 18.21 18.56
CA HIS A 152 8.28 18.26 19.26
C HIS A 152 7.95 16.93 19.92
N ASP A 153 7.22 16.99 21.02
CA ASP A 153 6.58 15.82 21.63
C ASP A 153 5.27 15.49 20.92
N PRO A 154 4.87 14.22 20.81
CA PRO A 154 3.56 13.85 20.27
C PRO A 154 2.40 14.16 21.22
N LYS A 155 2.67 14.19 22.54
CA LYS A 155 1.65 14.44 23.56
C LYS A 155 0.90 15.76 23.30
N ASP A 156 -0.41 15.75 23.50
CA ASP A 156 -1.34 16.88 23.34
C ASP A 156 -1.44 17.43 21.90
N LYS A 157 -0.84 16.74 20.90
CA LYS A 157 -0.98 17.07 19.47
C LYS A 157 -2.17 16.37 18.85
N VAL A 158 -2.70 16.98 17.80
CA VAL A 158 -3.78 16.44 16.98
C VAL A 158 -3.18 15.66 15.81
N LEU A 159 -3.41 14.36 15.79
CA LEU A 159 -3.14 13.52 14.64
C LEU A 159 -4.36 13.50 13.69
N GLY A 160 -4.20 14.08 12.52
CA GLY A 160 -5.15 13.97 11.42
C GLY A 160 -4.85 12.72 10.59
N ILE A 161 -5.84 11.84 10.45
CA ILE A 161 -5.72 10.63 9.64
C ILE A 161 -6.57 10.80 8.38
N LEU A 162 -5.93 10.91 7.24
CA LEU A 162 -6.59 10.91 5.95
C LEU A 162 -6.66 9.48 5.42
N GLY A 163 -7.84 8.85 5.57
CA GLY A 163 -8.04 7.44 5.28
C GLY A 163 -8.04 6.55 6.53
N MET A 164 -9.17 6.46 7.24
CA MET A 164 -9.36 5.63 8.46
C MET A 164 -9.79 4.21 8.08
N GLY A 165 -9.02 3.53 7.21
CA GLY A 165 -9.10 2.10 6.92
C GLY A 165 -8.38 1.27 7.99
N GLY A 166 -8.03 0.01 7.70
CA GLY A 166 -7.34 -0.89 8.64
C GLY A 166 -6.03 -0.28 9.17
N ILE A 167 -5.16 0.20 8.28
CA ILE A 167 -3.90 0.86 8.66
C ILE A 167 -4.18 2.14 9.47
N GLY A 168 -5.09 3.00 9.01
CA GLY A 168 -5.43 4.25 9.71
C GLY A 168 -5.94 4.00 11.14
N GLN A 169 -6.79 2.99 11.35
CA GLN A 169 -7.28 2.58 12.67
C GLN A 169 -6.13 2.05 13.54
N ALA A 170 -5.23 1.24 12.97
CA ALA A 170 -4.05 0.73 13.69
C ALA A 170 -3.08 1.84 14.08
N VAL A 171 -2.89 2.87 13.24
CA VAL A 171 -2.13 4.10 13.58
C VAL A 171 -2.82 4.87 14.71
N ALA A 172 -4.15 5.08 14.61
CA ALA A 172 -4.92 5.78 15.63
C ALA A 172 -4.79 5.12 17.02
N GLN A 173 -4.90 3.78 17.06
CA GLN A 173 -4.74 3.02 18.29
C GLN A 173 -3.37 3.25 18.95
N ARG A 174 -2.30 3.24 18.16
CA ARG A 174 -0.93 3.47 18.66
C ARG A 174 -0.71 4.90 19.10
N ALA A 175 -1.16 5.86 18.33
CA ALA A 175 -0.96 7.30 18.60
C ALA A 175 -1.65 7.73 19.90
N ARG A 176 -2.79 7.12 20.27
CA ARG A 176 -3.43 7.38 21.58
C ARG A 176 -2.50 7.05 22.75
N ALA A 177 -1.68 6.00 22.67
CA ALA A 177 -0.71 5.67 23.72
C ALA A 177 0.39 6.73 23.87
N PHE A 178 0.61 7.57 22.87
CA PHE A 178 1.50 8.74 22.92
C PHE A 178 0.80 10.02 23.36
N GLY A 179 -0.47 9.94 23.80
CA GLY A 179 -1.23 11.09 24.29
C GLY A 179 -1.73 12.02 23.18
N MET A 180 -1.86 11.54 21.95
CA MET A 180 -2.39 12.32 20.83
C MET A 180 -3.94 12.28 20.79
N SER A 181 -4.55 13.39 20.38
CA SER A 181 -5.96 13.43 19.98
C SER A 181 -6.09 13.01 18.53
N ILE A 182 -7.09 12.17 18.22
CA ILE A 182 -7.27 11.62 16.88
C ILE A 182 -8.47 12.28 16.19
N GLN A 183 -8.23 12.77 14.97
CA GLN A 183 -9.29 13.14 14.05
C GLN A 183 -9.05 12.47 12.69
N TYR A 184 -10.11 12.29 11.92
CA TYR A 184 -9.97 11.63 10.61
C TYR A 184 -10.95 12.17 9.59
N HIS A 185 -10.57 11.98 8.33
CA HIS A 185 -11.45 12.17 7.17
C HIS A 185 -11.44 10.93 6.28
N ASN A 186 -12.63 10.50 5.91
CA ASN A 186 -12.91 9.53 4.87
C ASN A 186 -13.98 10.08 3.93
N ARG A 187 -14.06 9.57 2.71
CA ARG A 187 -15.19 9.84 1.81
C ARG A 187 -16.54 9.52 2.47
N ASN A 188 -16.61 8.41 3.21
CA ASN A 188 -17.76 8.04 4.03
C ASN A 188 -17.30 7.94 5.49
N ARG A 189 -18.07 8.51 6.41
CA ARG A 189 -17.83 8.35 7.85
C ARG A 189 -17.87 6.88 8.24
N LEU A 190 -17.01 6.47 9.18
CA LEU A 190 -17.06 5.12 9.72
C LEU A 190 -18.42 4.84 10.39
N PRO A 191 -18.89 3.58 10.40
CA PRO A 191 -20.05 3.19 11.18
C PRO A 191 -19.87 3.53 12.67
N GLU A 192 -20.98 3.79 13.34
CA GLU A 192 -20.99 4.03 14.79
C GLU A 192 -20.30 2.88 15.53
N GLY A 193 -19.48 3.21 16.52
CA GLY A 193 -18.66 2.25 17.29
C GLY A 193 -17.34 1.84 16.64
N LYS A 194 -17.10 2.16 15.35
CA LYS A 194 -15.81 1.90 14.68
C LYS A 194 -14.82 3.06 14.77
N GLU A 195 -15.24 4.21 15.26
CA GLU A 195 -14.40 5.40 15.39
C GLU A 195 -13.46 5.34 16.61
N GLU A 196 -13.79 4.50 17.62
CA GLU A 196 -12.97 4.29 18.82
C GLU A 196 -12.50 5.61 19.47
N GLY A 197 -13.38 6.62 19.47
CA GLY A 197 -13.09 7.95 20.03
C GLY A 197 -12.33 8.90 19.09
N ALA A 198 -12.09 8.53 17.82
CA ALA A 198 -11.60 9.46 16.82
C ALA A 198 -12.74 10.37 16.32
N ARG A 199 -12.45 11.65 16.09
CA ARG A 199 -13.42 12.63 15.60
C ARG A 199 -13.43 12.66 14.07
N TYR A 200 -14.59 12.39 13.45
CA TYR A 200 -14.79 12.62 12.01
C TYR A 200 -14.87 14.12 11.73
N VAL A 201 -14.15 14.59 10.73
CA VAL A 201 -14.10 16.00 10.31
C VAL A 201 -14.15 16.13 8.80
N SER A 202 -14.44 17.33 8.28
CA SER A 202 -14.31 17.62 6.86
C SER A 202 -12.85 17.55 6.41
N PHE A 203 -12.62 17.43 5.10
CA PHE A 203 -11.27 17.43 4.54
C PHE A 203 -10.54 18.74 4.88
N GLU A 204 -11.20 19.89 4.72
CA GLU A 204 -10.63 21.19 5.02
C GLU A 204 -10.33 21.35 6.52
N GLU A 205 -11.21 20.87 7.38
CA GLU A 205 -10.99 20.91 8.84
C GLU A 205 -9.80 20.02 9.21
N LEU A 206 -9.66 18.83 8.61
CA LEU A 206 -8.51 17.97 8.81
C LEU A 206 -7.20 18.69 8.47
N MET A 207 -7.16 19.37 7.30
CA MET A 207 -5.97 20.14 6.90
C MET A 207 -5.65 21.26 7.90
N ARG A 208 -6.65 22.06 8.30
CA ARG A 208 -6.46 23.25 9.12
C ARG A 208 -6.10 22.96 10.58
N THR A 209 -6.47 21.79 11.10
CA THR A 209 -6.41 21.55 12.56
C THR A 209 -5.42 20.47 12.96
N SER A 210 -4.84 19.72 12.02
CA SER A 210 -3.84 18.70 12.32
C SER A 210 -2.48 19.31 12.66
N ASP A 211 -1.83 18.79 13.70
CA ASP A 211 -0.41 19.03 13.99
C ASP A 211 0.46 18.00 13.27
N VAL A 212 -0.06 16.80 13.08
CA VAL A 212 0.53 15.73 12.28
C VAL A 212 -0.54 15.23 11.32
N LEU A 213 -0.21 15.10 10.03
CA LEU A 213 -1.08 14.50 9.01
C LEU A 213 -0.51 13.15 8.59
N SER A 214 -1.28 12.07 8.78
CA SER A 214 -0.95 10.72 8.33
C SER A 214 -1.84 10.32 7.15
N LEU A 215 -1.20 9.91 6.05
CA LEU A 215 -1.87 9.52 4.81
C LEU A 215 -1.99 8.01 4.74
N ASN A 216 -3.24 7.52 4.58
CA ASN A 216 -3.57 6.09 4.56
C ASN A 216 -4.60 5.78 3.47
N LEU A 217 -4.58 6.54 2.37
CA LEU A 217 -5.50 6.40 1.24
C LEU A 217 -5.01 5.36 0.24
N ALA A 218 -5.94 4.72 -0.46
CA ALA A 218 -5.63 4.03 -1.70
C ALA A 218 -5.36 5.05 -2.82
N LEU A 219 -4.39 4.76 -3.70
CA LEU A 219 -4.11 5.57 -4.88
C LEU A 219 -5.15 5.29 -5.97
N ASN A 220 -5.76 6.36 -6.47
CA ASN A 220 -6.65 6.35 -7.63
C ASN A 220 -6.71 7.76 -8.25
N ALA A 221 -7.49 7.95 -9.31
CA ALA A 221 -7.58 9.24 -10.01
C ALA A 221 -8.03 10.41 -9.10
N SER A 222 -8.85 10.15 -8.06
CA SER A 222 -9.33 11.18 -7.14
C SER A 222 -8.41 11.46 -5.95
N THR A 223 -7.43 10.59 -5.70
CA THR A 223 -6.48 10.71 -4.58
C THR A 223 -5.06 11.06 -5.03
N ARG A 224 -4.77 11.00 -6.34
CA ARG A 224 -3.50 11.48 -6.89
C ARG A 224 -3.36 12.97 -6.65
N HIS A 225 -2.23 13.38 -6.06
CA HIS A 225 -1.92 14.76 -5.69
C HIS A 225 -3.03 15.46 -4.89
N ILE A 226 -3.79 14.69 -4.10
CA ILE A 226 -4.82 15.26 -3.21
C ILE A 226 -4.17 16.16 -2.15
N ILE A 227 -2.89 15.97 -1.86
CA ILE A 227 -2.06 16.87 -1.07
C ILE A 227 -1.06 17.55 -2.01
N SER A 228 -1.28 18.83 -2.27
CA SER A 228 -0.45 19.69 -3.09
C SER A 228 -0.40 21.10 -2.49
N THR A 229 0.11 22.10 -3.18
CA THR A 229 0.28 23.46 -2.68
C THR A 229 -0.97 24.04 -1.99
N PRO A 230 -2.21 23.95 -2.54
CA PRO A 230 -3.38 24.49 -1.85
C PRO A 230 -3.65 23.84 -0.50
N GLN A 231 -3.35 22.55 -0.34
CA GLN A 231 -3.54 21.86 0.93
C GLN A 231 -2.46 22.26 1.93
N PHE A 232 -1.20 22.35 1.50
CA PHE A 232 -0.13 22.87 2.37
C PHE A 232 -0.41 24.28 2.86
N ASP A 233 -0.95 25.15 2.02
CA ASP A 233 -1.32 26.54 2.39
C ASP A 233 -2.44 26.58 3.45
N MET A 234 -3.31 25.57 3.49
CA MET A 234 -4.37 25.47 4.50
C MET A 234 -3.90 24.89 5.84
N MET A 235 -2.78 24.14 5.85
CA MET A 235 -2.29 23.46 7.04
C MET A 235 -1.74 24.45 8.07
N LYS A 236 -1.62 23.98 9.32
CA LYS A 236 -0.90 24.74 10.37
C LYS A 236 0.55 24.95 9.96
N ASP A 237 1.10 26.11 10.31
CA ASP A 237 2.54 26.33 10.23
C ASP A 237 3.26 25.30 11.11
N GLY A 238 4.26 24.64 10.54
CA GLY A 238 5.01 23.63 11.25
C GLY A 238 4.35 22.26 11.36
N VAL A 239 3.38 21.95 10.49
CA VAL A 239 2.77 20.61 10.43
C VAL A 239 3.82 19.54 10.10
N VAL A 240 3.62 18.34 10.63
CA VAL A 240 4.40 17.13 10.27
C VAL A 240 3.57 16.27 9.33
N VAL A 241 4.17 15.77 8.25
CA VAL A 241 3.49 14.93 7.25
C VAL A 241 4.08 13.53 7.26
N VAL A 242 3.23 12.49 7.30
CA VAL A 242 3.63 11.09 7.24
C VAL A 242 2.91 10.38 6.10
N ASN A 243 3.67 9.73 5.22
CA ASN A 243 3.11 8.95 4.12
C ASN A 243 3.67 7.52 4.09
N THR A 244 2.81 6.57 4.39
CA THR A 244 3.05 5.11 4.26
C THR A 244 2.03 4.46 3.32
N ALA A 245 1.34 5.26 2.51
CA ALA A 245 0.31 4.79 1.59
C ALA A 245 0.87 4.61 0.17
N ARG A 246 0.91 5.70 -0.62
CA ARG A 246 1.51 5.77 -1.96
C ARG A 246 2.10 7.15 -2.18
N GLY A 247 3.28 7.22 -2.81
CA GLY A 247 3.95 8.50 -3.12
C GLY A 247 3.08 9.48 -3.87
N PRO A 248 2.44 9.09 -5.00
CA PRO A 248 1.63 10.01 -5.79
C PRO A 248 0.37 10.58 -5.12
N ILE A 249 0.10 10.28 -3.85
CA ILE A 249 -0.92 10.97 -3.05
C ILE A 249 -0.49 12.39 -2.72
N ILE A 250 0.83 12.61 -2.60
CA ILE A 250 1.45 13.92 -2.43
C ILE A 250 2.07 14.36 -3.76
N ASP A 251 1.94 15.62 -4.08
CA ASP A 251 2.78 16.31 -5.05
C ASP A 251 4.14 16.56 -4.38
N GLU A 252 5.17 15.80 -4.75
CA GLU A 252 6.49 15.89 -4.09
C GLU A 252 7.15 17.25 -4.30
N ALA A 253 6.94 17.91 -5.44
CA ALA A 253 7.48 19.25 -5.67
C ALA A 253 6.83 20.28 -4.73
N ALA A 254 5.52 20.17 -4.50
CA ALA A 254 4.82 21.01 -3.55
C ALA A 254 5.26 20.71 -2.09
N LEU A 255 5.50 19.45 -1.73
CA LEU A 255 6.04 19.10 -0.42
C LEU A 255 7.44 19.69 -0.19
N VAL A 256 8.32 19.59 -1.18
CA VAL A 256 9.67 20.19 -1.11
C VAL A 256 9.58 21.70 -0.87
N ALA A 257 8.76 22.41 -1.64
CA ALA A 257 8.55 23.85 -1.45
C ALA A 257 7.97 24.17 -0.05
N ALA A 258 7.05 23.35 0.46
CA ALA A 258 6.47 23.52 1.80
C ALA A 258 7.49 23.26 2.92
N LEU A 259 8.42 22.34 2.74
CA LEU A 259 9.54 22.10 3.65
C LEU A 259 10.54 23.27 3.63
N GLU A 260 10.91 23.75 2.46
CA GLU A 260 11.84 24.88 2.29
C GLU A 260 11.30 26.18 2.88
N SER A 261 10.01 26.43 2.75
CA SER A 261 9.35 27.61 3.35
C SER A 261 9.13 27.48 4.87
N GLY A 262 9.29 26.30 5.45
CA GLY A 262 8.99 26.01 6.85
C GLY A 262 7.49 25.81 7.14
N ARG A 263 6.63 25.83 6.15
CA ARG A 263 5.20 25.45 6.28
C ARG A 263 5.08 24.02 6.83
N VAL A 264 5.82 23.10 6.27
CA VAL A 264 6.01 21.73 6.80
C VAL A 264 7.28 21.72 7.64
N PHE A 265 7.16 21.37 8.92
CA PHE A 265 8.28 21.28 9.85
C PHE A 265 9.22 20.13 9.50
N SER A 266 8.65 18.99 9.15
CA SER A 266 9.37 17.77 8.80
C SER A 266 8.41 16.78 8.14
N ALA A 267 8.97 15.76 7.47
CA ALA A 267 8.17 14.68 6.90
C ALA A 267 8.78 13.31 7.21
N GLY A 268 7.92 12.28 7.26
CA GLY A 268 8.31 10.88 7.34
C GLY A 268 7.69 10.12 6.16
N LEU A 269 8.51 9.62 5.25
CA LEU A 269 8.06 9.04 3.98
C LEU A 269 8.61 7.63 3.82
N ASP A 270 7.70 6.68 3.58
CA ASP A 270 8.04 5.30 3.20
C ASP A 270 7.84 5.04 1.70
N VAL A 271 7.17 5.97 1.01
CA VAL A 271 6.75 5.84 -0.39
C VAL A 271 7.01 7.12 -1.15
N PHE A 272 7.29 6.98 -2.47
CA PHE A 272 7.70 8.10 -3.33
C PHE A 272 6.91 8.10 -4.65
N GLU A 273 6.85 9.27 -5.29
CA GLU A 273 6.04 9.46 -6.49
C GLU A 273 6.53 8.63 -7.68
N ASP A 274 7.84 8.42 -7.79
CA ASP A 274 8.48 7.76 -8.94
C ASP A 274 9.47 6.67 -8.50
N GLU A 275 9.03 5.79 -7.59
CA GLU A 275 9.86 4.69 -7.08
C GLU A 275 10.52 3.87 -8.20
N PRO A 276 11.83 3.53 -8.09
CA PRO A 276 12.72 3.73 -6.93
C PRO A 276 13.43 5.10 -6.91
N ARG A 277 13.13 6.02 -7.82
CA ARG A 277 13.69 7.37 -7.84
C ARG A 277 13.01 8.23 -6.79
N ILE A 278 13.79 9.02 -6.07
CA ILE A 278 13.32 9.94 -5.04
C ILE A 278 13.65 11.35 -5.47
N HIS A 279 12.73 12.29 -5.23
CA HIS A 279 12.96 13.70 -5.57
C HIS A 279 14.22 14.23 -4.86
N PRO A 280 15.17 14.88 -5.58
CA PRO A 280 16.45 15.33 -5.01
C PRO A 280 16.29 16.25 -3.80
N GLY A 281 15.25 17.08 -3.78
CA GLY A 281 14.92 17.97 -2.66
C GLY A 281 14.50 17.22 -1.40
N LEU A 282 14.01 15.99 -1.50
CA LEU A 282 13.72 15.12 -0.35
C LEU A 282 14.98 14.41 0.13
N LEU A 283 15.77 13.84 -0.80
CA LEU A 283 17.02 13.14 -0.47
C LEU A 283 18.04 14.03 0.26
N GLY A 284 18.12 15.29 -0.13
CA GLY A 284 19.04 16.26 0.49
C GLY A 284 18.50 16.93 1.74
N ASN A 285 17.25 16.73 2.10
CA ASN A 285 16.63 17.44 3.21
C ASN A 285 16.82 16.71 4.54
N PRO A 286 17.59 17.28 5.51
CA PRO A 286 17.85 16.61 6.79
C PRO A 286 16.64 16.59 7.73
N ASP A 287 15.51 17.21 7.38
CA ASP A 287 14.28 17.18 8.16
C ASP A 287 13.28 16.13 7.64
N VAL A 288 13.68 15.33 6.64
CA VAL A 288 12.86 14.26 6.10
C VAL A 288 13.44 12.91 6.48
N VAL A 289 12.62 12.07 7.13
CA VAL A 289 12.94 10.67 7.41
C VAL A 289 12.46 9.83 6.23
N LEU A 290 13.38 9.13 5.58
CA LEU A 290 13.10 8.36 4.36
C LEU A 290 13.29 6.87 4.62
N LEU A 291 12.32 6.06 4.18
CA LEU A 291 12.41 4.61 4.13
C LEU A 291 12.06 4.13 2.71
N PRO A 292 12.69 3.04 2.21
CA PRO A 292 12.49 2.56 0.86
C PRO A 292 11.35 1.52 0.79
N HIS A 293 10.10 1.95 1.08
CA HIS A 293 8.88 1.16 1.03
C HIS A 293 8.93 -0.10 1.91
N LEU A 294 9.23 0.10 3.20
CA LEU A 294 9.42 -0.97 4.20
C LEU A 294 8.19 -1.26 5.07
N GLY A 295 7.04 -0.64 4.80
CA GLY A 295 5.84 -0.76 5.65
C GLY A 295 5.45 -2.18 6.02
N THR A 296 5.74 -3.17 5.18
CA THR A 296 5.42 -4.59 5.41
C THR A 296 6.65 -5.48 5.59
N ALA A 297 7.86 -4.92 5.69
CA ALA A 297 9.12 -5.65 5.65
C ALA A 297 9.46 -6.33 7.00
N THR A 298 8.58 -7.16 7.51
CA THR A 298 8.81 -8.06 8.66
C THR A 298 8.57 -9.51 8.26
N TRP A 299 9.26 -10.44 8.91
CA TRP A 299 9.10 -11.88 8.65
C TRP A 299 7.64 -12.34 8.79
N GLU A 300 6.99 -11.89 9.86
CA GLU A 300 5.62 -12.26 10.20
C GLU A 300 4.63 -11.73 9.17
N THR A 301 4.75 -10.46 8.80
CA THR A 301 3.84 -9.81 7.85
C THR A 301 4.02 -10.36 6.45
N GLN A 302 5.26 -10.50 5.98
CA GLN A 302 5.54 -11.08 4.66
C GLN A 302 4.97 -12.50 4.56
N ARG A 303 5.17 -13.33 5.60
CA ARG A 303 4.56 -14.66 5.64
C ARG A 303 3.03 -14.62 5.65
N ALA A 304 2.43 -13.76 6.46
CA ALA A 304 0.98 -13.63 6.53
C ALA A 304 0.36 -13.19 5.19
N MET A 305 1.01 -12.26 4.50
CA MET A 305 0.60 -11.81 3.16
C MET A 305 0.66 -12.96 2.14
N GLU A 306 1.78 -13.70 2.08
CA GLU A 306 1.93 -14.84 1.17
C GLU A 306 0.88 -15.92 1.48
N VAL A 307 0.67 -16.27 2.76
CA VAL A 307 -0.35 -17.24 3.17
C VAL A 307 -1.74 -16.80 2.70
N LEU A 308 -2.10 -15.52 2.89
CA LEU A 308 -3.41 -15.01 2.49
C LEU A 308 -3.62 -15.07 0.97
N VAL A 309 -2.57 -14.82 0.16
CA VAL A 309 -2.61 -15.04 -1.30
C VAL A 309 -2.94 -16.49 -1.62
N LEU A 310 -2.27 -17.44 -0.95
CA LEU A 310 -2.45 -18.88 -1.19
C LEU A 310 -3.80 -19.39 -0.68
N GLU A 311 -4.33 -18.82 0.41
CA GLU A 311 -5.70 -19.10 0.90
C GLU A 311 -6.76 -18.64 -0.10
N ASN A 312 -6.58 -17.46 -0.74
CA ASN A 312 -7.44 -17.02 -1.82
C ASN A 312 -7.44 -18.00 -3.00
N LEU A 313 -6.26 -18.48 -3.41
CA LEU A 313 -6.15 -19.49 -4.47
C LEU A 313 -6.85 -20.79 -4.06
N ARG A 314 -6.56 -21.33 -2.88
CA ARG A 314 -7.18 -22.54 -2.36
C ARG A 314 -8.69 -22.43 -2.37
N SER A 315 -9.24 -21.40 -1.75
CA SER A 315 -10.69 -21.15 -1.69
C SER A 315 -11.34 -21.07 -3.07
N ALA A 316 -10.68 -20.38 -4.01
CA ALA A 316 -11.17 -20.26 -5.40
C ALA A 316 -11.23 -21.63 -6.11
N PHE A 317 -10.23 -22.49 -5.90
CA PHE A 317 -10.18 -23.84 -6.53
C PHE A 317 -11.12 -24.85 -5.88
N GLU A 318 -11.44 -24.65 -4.60
CA GLU A 318 -12.42 -25.45 -3.86
C GLU A 318 -13.86 -24.96 -4.04
N GLY A 319 -14.09 -23.90 -4.84
CA GLY A 319 -15.42 -23.38 -5.19
C GLY A 319 -15.97 -22.33 -4.23
N GLY A 320 -15.17 -21.84 -3.27
CA GLY A 320 -15.57 -20.80 -2.30
C GLY A 320 -15.38 -19.36 -2.82
N GLY A 321 -14.73 -19.17 -3.98
CA GLY A 321 -14.36 -17.85 -4.48
C GLY A 321 -13.17 -17.24 -3.72
N LEU A 322 -12.86 -15.95 -3.98
CA LEU A 322 -11.76 -15.27 -3.31
C LEU A 322 -12.17 -14.78 -1.90
N VAL A 323 -11.36 -15.09 -0.89
CA VAL A 323 -11.57 -14.72 0.52
C VAL A 323 -11.50 -13.21 0.73
N THR A 324 -10.51 -12.56 0.10
CA THR A 324 -10.28 -11.10 0.22
C THR A 324 -10.42 -10.40 -1.13
N ARG A 325 -11.59 -10.62 -1.79
CA ARG A 325 -11.92 -9.96 -3.04
C ARG A 325 -11.91 -8.44 -2.87
N VAL A 326 -11.39 -7.72 -3.87
CA VAL A 326 -11.35 -6.25 -3.85
C VAL A 326 -12.76 -5.66 -3.75
N PRO A 327 -12.91 -4.51 -3.04
CA PRO A 327 -14.22 -3.90 -2.78
C PRO A 327 -15.07 -3.64 -4.02
N GLU A 328 -14.45 -3.24 -5.14
CA GLU A 328 -15.11 -2.91 -6.40
C GLU A 328 -15.82 -4.11 -7.03
N GLN A 329 -15.44 -5.32 -6.63
CA GLN A 329 -16.01 -6.56 -7.16
C GLN A 329 -16.94 -7.28 -6.18
N ARG A 330 -17.25 -6.72 -5.01
CA ARG A 330 -18.12 -7.38 -4.00
C ARG A 330 -19.52 -7.67 -4.51
N GLU A 331 -20.06 -6.84 -5.39
CA GLU A 331 -21.40 -6.99 -5.96
C GLU A 331 -21.49 -8.04 -7.07
N MET A 332 -20.37 -8.62 -7.53
CA MET A 332 -20.37 -9.68 -8.55
C MET A 332 -20.94 -11.03 -8.07
N GLU A 333 -21.33 -11.15 -6.78
CA GLU A 333 -21.82 -12.41 -6.19
C GLU A 333 -23.21 -12.87 -6.70
N GLY A 334 -23.96 -12.01 -7.39
CA GLY A 334 -25.31 -12.35 -7.88
C GLY A 334 -25.36 -13.22 -9.14
N GLY A 335 -24.25 -13.43 -9.86
CA GLY A 335 -24.23 -14.07 -11.18
C GLY A 335 -23.63 -15.47 -11.28
N SER A 336 -22.92 -15.97 -10.26
CA SER A 336 -22.06 -17.17 -10.40
C SER A 336 -22.65 -18.49 -9.89
N ARG A 337 -23.89 -18.53 -9.39
CA ARG A 337 -24.57 -19.79 -9.01
C ARG A 337 -25.30 -20.50 -10.13
N ALA A 338 -25.30 -19.95 -11.35
CA ALA A 338 -26.09 -20.47 -12.46
C ALA A 338 -25.29 -21.13 -13.59
N MET A 339 -23.96 -21.28 -13.47
CA MET A 339 -23.14 -22.01 -14.48
C MET A 339 -22.01 -22.82 -13.81
N LEU A 340 -22.36 -23.89 -13.18
CA LEU A 340 -21.49 -25.05 -12.94
C LEU A 340 -22.30 -26.31 -13.23
#